data_ab20f08a9ce6341ab6831599e28d19f1
#
_entry.id   ab20f08a9ce6341ab6831599e28d19f1
#
_cell.length_a   1.000
_cell.length_b   1.000
_cell.length_c   1.000
_cell.angle_alpha   90.00
_cell.angle_beta   90.00
_cell.angle_gamma   90.00
#
_symmetry.space_group_name_H-M   'P 1'
#
loop_
_entity.id
_entity.type
_entity.pdbx_description
1 polymer ?
#
loop_
_entity_poly.entity_id
_entity_poly.type
_entity_poly.pdbx_seq_one_letter_code
_entity_poly.pdbx_strand_id
1 'polypeptide(L)'
;MVNTVDFINRLKDIIQHHQLSASQFAASIGVQRSSISHILSGRNKPSLDFILKVTNTYTDVDIYWLLNGKGSYPKSSSSPTIAGSSPALSSPNNNPESVNHKKISRILICFDDGTFDEYLKESPHEL
;
A
#
# COMPACT_ATOMS: atom_id res chain seq x y z
N MET A 1 -10.79 14.02 -3.24
CA MET A 1 -11.84 13.88 -2.20
C MET A 1 -12.27 12.42 -2.12
N VAL A 2 -12.25 11.84 -0.94
CA VAL A 2 -12.68 10.44 -0.76
C VAL A 2 -14.20 10.36 -0.92
N ASN A 3 -14.65 9.59 -1.90
CA ASN A 3 -16.07 9.35 -2.07
C ASN A 3 -16.55 8.32 -1.05
N THR A 4 -17.44 8.73 -0.16
CA THR A 4 -17.95 7.88 0.94
C THR A 4 -18.66 6.63 0.40
N VAL A 5 -19.41 6.74 -0.68
CA VAL A 5 -20.13 5.59 -1.28
C VAL A 5 -19.15 4.54 -1.80
N ASP A 6 -18.13 4.97 -2.51
CA ASP A 6 -17.10 4.07 -3.04
C ASP A 6 -16.28 3.43 -1.93
N PHE A 7 -15.99 4.19 -0.86
CA PHE A 7 -15.36 3.66 0.35
C PHE A 7 -16.19 2.55 0.99
N ILE A 8 -17.49 2.78 1.16
CA ILE A 8 -18.40 1.79 1.73
C ILE A 8 -18.45 0.53 0.89
N ASN A 9 -18.50 0.65 -0.43
CA ASN A 9 -18.49 -0.50 -1.32
C ASN A 9 -17.19 -1.30 -1.19
N ARG A 10 -16.04 -0.63 -1.16
CA ARG A 10 -14.75 -1.29 -0.93
C ARG A 10 -14.67 -1.97 0.44
N LEU A 11 -15.22 -1.34 1.47
CA LEU A 11 -15.29 -1.95 2.81
C LEU A 11 -16.15 -3.22 2.81
N LYS A 12 -17.27 -3.21 2.10
CA LYS A 12 -18.12 -4.40 1.90
C LYS A 12 -17.36 -5.50 1.15
N ASP A 13 -16.57 -5.15 0.15
CA ASP A 13 -15.74 -6.10 -0.59
C ASP A 13 -14.72 -6.80 0.32
N ILE A 14 -14.10 -6.08 1.26
CA ILE A 14 -13.20 -6.66 2.26
C ILE A 14 -13.93 -7.67 3.14
N ILE A 15 -15.08 -7.26 3.69
CA ILE A 15 -15.88 -8.10 4.56
C ILE A 15 -16.32 -9.38 3.84
N GLN A 16 -16.76 -9.26 2.59
CA GLN A 16 -17.18 -10.37 1.77
C GLN A 16 -16.01 -11.29 1.37
N HIS A 17 -14.87 -10.71 1.02
CA HIS A 17 -13.67 -11.47 0.64
C HIS A 17 -13.18 -12.37 1.78
N HIS A 18 -13.22 -11.86 3.02
CA HIS A 18 -12.86 -12.63 4.20
C HIS A 18 -14.01 -13.48 4.77
N GLN A 19 -15.17 -13.46 4.11
CA GLN A 19 -16.36 -14.23 4.51
C GLN A 19 -16.80 -13.94 5.95
N LEU A 20 -16.73 -12.68 6.34
CA LEU A 20 -17.07 -12.23 7.69
C LEU A 20 -18.45 -11.56 7.74
N SER A 21 -19.10 -11.62 8.91
CA SER A 21 -20.20 -10.73 9.22
C SER A 21 -19.68 -9.35 9.67
N ALA A 22 -20.55 -8.34 9.65
CA ALA A 22 -20.20 -7.02 10.17
C ALA A 22 -19.73 -7.08 11.64
N SER A 23 -20.34 -7.94 12.45
CA SER A 23 -19.95 -8.16 13.85
C SER A 23 -18.56 -8.79 13.99
N GLN A 24 -18.26 -9.80 13.17
CA GLN A 24 -16.95 -10.45 13.16
C GLN A 24 -15.86 -9.50 12.67
N PHE A 25 -16.15 -8.72 11.64
CA PHE A 25 -15.23 -7.69 11.15
C PHE A 25 -14.96 -6.63 12.23
N ALA A 26 -15.99 -6.13 12.90
CA ALA A 26 -15.84 -5.18 13.99
C ALA A 26 -14.96 -5.73 15.12
N ALA A 27 -15.20 -6.98 15.53
CA ALA A 27 -14.40 -7.64 16.55
C ALA A 27 -12.94 -7.80 16.13
N SER A 28 -12.68 -8.12 14.86
CA SER A 28 -11.31 -8.34 14.35
C SER A 28 -10.46 -7.07 14.36
N ILE A 29 -11.05 -5.92 14.15
CA ILE A 29 -10.33 -4.62 14.17
C ILE A 29 -10.50 -3.87 15.49
N GLY A 30 -11.19 -4.45 16.47
CA GLY A 30 -11.34 -3.85 17.79
C GLY A 30 -12.24 -2.63 17.86
N VAL A 31 -13.30 -2.59 17.04
CA VAL A 31 -14.33 -1.53 17.08
C VAL A 31 -15.69 -2.11 17.41
N GLN A 32 -16.61 -1.25 17.82
CA GLN A 32 -17.99 -1.67 18.12
C GLN A 32 -18.74 -1.97 16.83
N ARG A 33 -19.63 -2.98 16.88
CA ARG A 33 -20.52 -3.33 15.77
C ARG A 33 -21.34 -2.13 15.28
N SER A 34 -21.83 -1.31 16.20
CA SER A 34 -22.60 -0.11 15.88
C SER A 34 -21.81 0.88 15.03
N SER A 35 -20.52 1.02 15.29
CA SER A 35 -19.61 1.86 14.49
C SER A 35 -19.53 1.39 13.04
N ILE A 36 -19.37 0.08 12.83
CA ILE A 36 -19.38 -0.52 11.49
C ILE A 36 -20.74 -0.30 10.81
N SER A 37 -21.83 -0.56 11.51
CA SER A 37 -23.18 -0.38 10.98
C SER A 37 -23.43 1.06 10.53
N HIS A 38 -23.01 2.05 11.31
CA HIS A 38 -23.14 3.46 10.96
C HIS A 38 -22.27 3.86 9.76
N ILE A 39 -21.07 3.32 9.67
CA ILE A 39 -20.19 3.56 8.51
C ILE A 39 -20.79 2.93 7.24
N LEU A 40 -21.22 1.67 7.32
CA LEU A 40 -21.80 0.94 6.17
C LEU A 40 -23.13 1.56 5.69
N SER A 41 -23.88 2.19 6.57
CA SER A 41 -25.11 2.91 6.22
C SER A 41 -24.88 4.33 5.72
N GLY A 42 -23.63 4.81 5.75
CA GLY A 42 -23.29 6.16 5.35
C GLY A 42 -23.61 7.26 6.38
N ARG A 43 -24.03 6.88 7.58
CA ARG A 43 -24.35 7.84 8.65
C ARG A 43 -23.10 8.50 9.22
N ASN A 44 -22.03 7.73 9.37
CA ASN A 44 -20.74 8.21 9.88
C ASN A 44 -19.67 8.06 8.83
N LYS A 45 -18.76 9.03 8.80
CA LYS A 45 -17.53 8.95 8.01
C LYS A 45 -16.51 8.13 8.79
N PRO A 46 -15.68 7.31 8.10
CA PRO A 46 -14.59 6.60 8.75
C PRO A 46 -13.56 7.59 9.30
N SER A 47 -13.08 7.33 10.52
CA SER A 47 -11.95 8.07 11.08
C SER A 47 -10.63 7.50 10.58
N LEU A 48 -9.56 8.28 10.69
CA LEU A 48 -8.20 7.82 10.37
C LEU A 48 -7.82 6.60 11.23
N ASP A 49 -8.18 6.61 12.51
CA ASP A 49 -7.96 5.48 13.42
C ASP A 49 -8.64 4.20 12.92
N PHE A 50 -9.88 4.32 12.45
CA PHE A 50 -10.60 3.21 11.83
C PHE A 50 -9.87 2.64 10.61
N ILE A 51 -9.42 3.51 9.71
CA ILE A 51 -8.71 3.12 8.49
C ILE A 51 -7.40 2.40 8.85
N LEU A 52 -6.64 2.92 9.81
CA LEU A 52 -5.40 2.31 10.27
C LEU A 52 -5.66 0.93 10.91
N LYS A 53 -6.71 0.79 11.69
CA LYS A 53 -7.10 -0.51 12.27
C LYS A 53 -7.42 -1.54 11.17
N VAL A 54 -8.13 -1.14 10.13
CA VAL A 54 -8.43 -2.02 9.00
C VAL A 54 -7.16 -2.45 8.28
N THR A 55 -6.31 -1.52 7.91
CA THR A 55 -5.09 -1.81 7.14
C THR A 55 -4.02 -2.55 7.95
N ASN A 56 -3.99 -2.37 9.26
CA ASN A 56 -3.08 -3.11 10.14
C ASN A 56 -3.54 -4.56 10.39
N THR A 57 -4.83 -4.77 10.43
CA THR A 57 -5.41 -6.11 10.64
C THR A 57 -5.45 -6.92 9.35
N TYR A 58 -5.84 -6.28 8.27
CA TYR A 58 -5.93 -6.89 6.93
C TYR A 58 -4.81 -6.35 6.04
N THR A 59 -3.69 -7.04 6.04
CA THR A 59 -2.47 -6.64 5.31
C THR A 59 -2.60 -6.74 3.81
N ASP A 60 -3.61 -7.46 3.31
CA ASP A 60 -3.98 -7.54 1.90
C ASP A 60 -4.74 -6.29 1.40
N VAL A 61 -5.09 -5.39 2.31
CA VAL A 61 -5.76 -4.13 2.00
C VAL A 61 -4.72 -3.01 1.86
N ASP A 62 -4.67 -2.41 0.68
CA ASP A 62 -3.88 -1.21 0.44
C ASP A 62 -4.68 0.03 0.86
N ILE A 63 -4.05 0.93 1.61
CA ILE A 63 -4.70 2.16 2.09
C ILE A 63 -5.14 3.06 0.93
N TYR A 64 -4.35 3.14 -0.14
CA TYR A 64 -4.70 3.95 -1.31
C TYR A 64 -5.89 3.35 -2.07
N TRP A 65 -5.95 2.02 -2.18
CA TRP A 65 -7.11 1.35 -2.75
C TRP A 65 -8.36 1.59 -1.91
N LEU A 66 -8.25 1.44 -0.59
CA LEU A 66 -9.38 1.61 0.32
C LEU A 66 -9.94 3.04 0.26
N LEU A 67 -9.07 4.05 0.23
CA LEU A 67 -9.48 5.46 0.24
C LEU A 67 -9.86 5.99 -1.14
N ASN A 68 -9.09 5.67 -2.17
CA ASN A 68 -9.19 6.29 -3.50
C ASN A 68 -9.56 5.32 -4.62
N GLY A 69 -9.56 4.02 -4.35
CA GLY A 69 -9.77 3.00 -5.39
C GLY A 69 -8.58 2.81 -6.33
N LYS A 70 -7.43 3.37 -6.00
CA LYS A 70 -6.21 3.19 -6.79
C LYS A 70 -5.51 1.88 -6.41
N GLY A 71 -5.15 1.11 -7.42
CA GLY A 71 -4.55 -0.20 -7.22
C GLY A 71 -5.58 -1.32 -7.33
N SER A 72 -5.28 -2.47 -6.77
CA SER A 72 -6.14 -3.65 -6.80
C SER A 72 -6.33 -4.25 -5.41
N TYR A 73 -7.43 -4.94 -5.23
CA TYR A 73 -7.74 -5.71 -4.04
C TYR A 73 -8.10 -7.14 -4.44
N PRO A 74 -7.59 -8.15 -3.73
CA PRO A 74 -6.53 -8.09 -2.73
C PRO A 74 -5.20 -7.58 -3.28
N LYS A 75 -4.40 -6.98 -2.41
CA LYS A 75 -3.07 -6.47 -2.77
C LYS A 75 -2.21 -7.62 -3.29
N SER A 76 -1.90 -7.58 -4.56
CA SER A 76 -0.95 -8.53 -5.11
C SER A 76 0.45 -8.24 -4.58
N SER A 77 1.15 -9.27 -4.17
CA SER A 77 2.48 -9.18 -3.56
C SER A 77 3.59 -8.73 -4.53
N SER A 78 3.23 -8.18 -5.66
CA SER A 78 4.14 -7.61 -6.64
C SER A 78 4.44 -6.12 -6.43
N SER A 79 4.10 -5.57 -5.26
CA SER A 79 4.60 -4.24 -4.90
C SER A 79 6.07 -4.34 -4.55
N PRO A 80 6.91 -3.45 -5.04
CA PRO A 80 8.26 -3.35 -4.54
C PRO A 80 8.18 -2.97 -3.06
N THR A 81 8.29 -3.97 -2.23
CA THR A 81 8.52 -3.77 -0.83
C THR A 81 9.90 -3.11 -0.73
N ILE A 82 9.92 -1.84 -0.41
CA ILE A 82 11.12 -1.26 0.21
C ILE A 82 11.10 -1.75 1.66
N ALA A 83 11.15 -3.05 1.83
CA ALA A 83 11.60 -3.63 3.07
C ALA A 83 13.09 -3.85 2.88
N GLY A 84 13.87 -3.29 3.77
CA GLY A 84 15.28 -3.62 3.85
C GLY A 84 15.42 -5.12 3.99
N SER A 85 15.48 -5.82 2.88
CA SER A 85 15.90 -7.20 2.85
C SER A 85 17.36 -7.20 2.44
N SER A 86 18.15 -7.76 3.31
CA SER A 86 19.51 -8.15 3.02
C SER A 86 19.63 -8.73 1.62
N PRO A 87 20.68 -8.40 0.88
CA PRO A 87 20.87 -8.96 -0.44
C PRO A 87 21.06 -10.46 -0.30
N ALA A 88 20.03 -11.21 -0.62
CA ALA A 88 20.23 -12.61 -0.95
C ALA A 88 21.03 -12.61 -2.26
N LEU A 89 22.24 -13.11 -2.18
CA LEU A 89 23.07 -13.42 -3.33
C LEU A 89 22.34 -14.48 -4.16
N SER A 90 21.48 -14.02 -5.05
CA SER A 90 20.96 -14.86 -6.11
C SER A 90 21.97 -14.81 -7.25
N SER A 91 22.48 -15.96 -7.58
CA SER A 91 23.35 -16.18 -8.73
C SER A 91 22.82 -15.47 -9.98
N PRO A 92 23.70 -14.94 -10.81
CA PRO A 92 23.28 -14.30 -12.04
C PRO A 92 22.71 -15.34 -12.98
N ASN A 93 21.40 -15.36 -13.11
CA ASN A 93 20.77 -16.05 -14.20
C ASN A 93 20.94 -15.16 -15.43
N ASN A 94 21.97 -15.44 -16.19
CA ASN A 94 22.19 -14.85 -17.50
C ASN A 94 21.09 -15.32 -18.45
N ASN A 95 20.01 -14.58 -18.49
CA ASN A 95 19.11 -14.64 -19.62
C ASN A 95 19.29 -13.39 -20.45
N PRO A 96 19.89 -13.47 -21.65
CA PRO A 96 20.30 -12.29 -22.42
C PRO A 96 19.15 -11.66 -23.24
N GLU A 97 17.90 -11.86 -22.90
CA GLU A 97 16.80 -11.30 -23.67
C GLU A 97 15.81 -10.53 -22.81
N SER A 98 16.11 -9.33 -22.59
CA SER A 98 15.37 -8.06 -22.58
C SER A 98 16.07 -7.06 -21.67
N VAL A 99 17.10 -6.51 -22.23
CA VAL A 99 17.79 -5.39 -21.59
C VAL A 99 16.94 -4.14 -21.77
N ASN A 100 16.00 -3.96 -20.88
CA ASN A 100 15.39 -2.66 -20.71
C ASN A 100 16.49 -1.77 -20.09
N HIS A 101 17.27 -1.12 -20.94
CA HIS A 101 18.33 -0.21 -20.51
C HIS A 101 17.72 1.02 -19.86
N LYS A 102 17.26 0.88 -18.62
CA LYS A 102 16.92 2.03 -17.80
C LYS A 102 18.21 2.65 -17.31
N LYS A 103 18.45 3.87 -17.75
CA LYS A 103 19.58 4.66 -17.25
C LYS A 103 19.19 5.31 -15.94
N ILE A 104 20.07 5.20 -14.95
CA ILE A 104 19.91 5.94 -13.69
C ILE A 104 20.19 7.42 -13.98
N SER A 105 19.20 8.30 -13.74
CA SER A 105 19.38 9.73 -13.92
C SER A 105 19.91 10.43 -12.67
N ARG A 106 19.47 9.98 -11.50
CA ARG A 106 19.90 10.52 -10.22
C ARG A 106 19.68 9.52 -9.10
N ILE A 107 20.43 9.68 -8.03
CA ILE A 107 20.31 8.91 -6.79
C ILE A 107 20.08 9.90 -5.65
N LEU A 108 19.04 9.64 -4.84
CA LEU A 108 18.78 10.37 -3.60
C LEU A 108 19.15 9.49 -2.42
N ILE A 109 20.01 9.98 -1.55
CA ILE A 109 20.36 9.35 -0.29
C ILE A 109 19.74 10.17 0.83
N CYS A 110 18.85 9.54 1.61
CA CYS A 110 18.20 10.17 2.74
C CYS A 110 18.88 9.71 4.04
N PHE A 111 19.16 10.66 4.93
CA PHE A 111 19.76 10.39 6.23
C PHE A 111 18.69 10.40 7.32
N ASP A 112 19.01 9.80 8.45
CA ASP A 112 18.12 9.71 9.61
C ASP A 112 17.90 11.05 10.34
N ASP A 113 18.76 12.03 10.09
CA ASP A 113 18.62 13.41 10.60
C ASP A 113 17.64 14.27 9.79
N GLY A 114 17.03 13.71 8.73
CA GLY A 114 16.12 14.42 7.85
C GLY A 114 16.80 15.17 6.71
N THR A 115 18.10 15.04 6.55
CA THR A 115 18.83 15.60 5.40
C THR A 115 18.88 14.61 4.24
N PHE A 116 19.18 15.10 3.04
CA PHE A 116 19.37 14.26 1.86
C PHE A 116 20.47 14.81 0.96
N ASP A 117 21.14 13.89 0.27
CA ASP A 117 22.11 14.22 -0.79
C ASP A 117 21.59 13.72 -2.13
N GLU A 118 21.80 14.51 -3.17
CA GLU A 118 21.46 14.17 -4.54
C GLU A 118 22.73 14.01 -5.38
N TYR A 119 22.87 12.87 -6.02
CA TYR A 119 23.94 12.57 -6.93
C TYR A 119 23.40 12.45 -8.36
N LEU A 120 23.86 13.34 -9.23
CA LEU A 120 23.56 13.30 -10.65
C LEU A 120 24.68 12.54 -11.37
N LYS A 121 24.29 11.77 -12.39
CA LYS A 121 25.28 11.16 -13.27
C LYS A 121 25.88 12.26 -14.15
N GLU A 122 27.11 12.64 -13.87
CA GLU A 122 27.88 13.46 -14.79
C GLU A 122 28.21 12.65 -16.04
N SER A 123 27.88 13.22 -17.18
CA SER A 123 28.40 12.69 -18.42
C SER A 123 29.93 12.88 -18.44
N PRO A 124 30.71 11.84 -18.75
CA PRO A 124 32.14 12.03 -18.88
C PRO A 124 32.40 13.05 -19.99
N HIS A 125 33.00 14.15 -19.62
CA HIS A 125 33.59 15.04 -20.62
C HIS A 125 34.76 14.31 -21.25
N GLU A 126 34.55 13.78 -22.42
CA GLU A 126 35.64 13.40 -23.26
C GLU A 126 36.27 14.68 -23.80
N LEU A 127 37.45 14.92 -23.34
CA LEU A 127 38.34 15.86 -24.01
C LEU A 127 38.86 15.22 -25.31
#